data_130e42d64dd8252d099a75d844d668e9
#
_entry.id   130e42d64dd8252d099a75d844d668e9
#
_cell.length_a   1.000
_cell.length_b   1.000
_cell.length_c   1.000
_cell.angle_alpha   90.00
_cell.angle_beta   90.00
_cell.angle_gamma   90.00
#
_symmetry.space_group_name_H-M   'P 1'
#
loop_
_entity.id
_entity.type
_entity.pdbx_description
1 polymer ?
#
loop_
_entity_poly.entity_id
_entity_poly.type
_entity_poly.pdbx_seq_one_letter_code
_entity_poly.pdbx_strand_id
1 'polypeptide(L)'
;MKSMEQRNWGIVGGGMMGMTLAHRLSQQGHKVTLFEAASELGGLVSPWKMNDVEWDKFYHVILLSDSRTRNILKDIGLDDKIEWVETKTGFYMNGKLYSMSDTVEFLKFPTLNLIDKFRLGLTIVVASKIKDWKRLEKTPVTVWLRRWSGKRTFNKIWLPLLRAKLGESYQRTSAVFIWATIQRLYGARRSGLKKEMFGYVPGGYKKVIEMFKQKLLSEGVTVRTNYAAREIRTSSSGKPSIDFGNGAPQEFDEVIVTLPSGIAAKLCKELSETEIRKLNNVEYLGVICLAVLLDKPISPYYITNITDTRFPFTGVIEMSALVDKKYLGGKSLVYLPKYVTSDDPLFNQPDDEIRNYFLDNFKKMYPWLTDDNIKFAGVAKAKHVITVAKLNYSEILPGIKTSMPGVNIINTSHIKDGTLNVNETVRVAETKLEEILAQ
;
A
#
# COMPACT_ATOMS: atom_id res chain seq x y z
N MET A 1 15.09 -16.36 -32.53
CA MET A 1 14.30 -16.32 -31.28
C MET A 1 13.44 -17.58 -31.27
N LYS A 2 13.62 -18.50 -30.29
CA LYS A 2 12.67 -19.60 -30.11
C LYS A 2 11.31 -18.96 -29.82
N SER A 3 10.28 -19.30 -30.60
CA SER A 3 8.90 -18.93 -30.24
C SER A 3 8.61 -19.51 -28.84
N MET A 4 8.41 -18.66 -27.86
CA MET A 4 7.92 -19.16 -26.57
C MET A 4 6.56 -19.83 -26.83
N GLU A 5 6.39 -21.04 -26.32
CA GLU A 5 5.14 -21.76 -26.43
C GLU A 5 4.03 -20.97 -25.73
N GLN A 6 2.95 -20.71 -26.46
CA GLN A 6 1.79 -20.02 -25.89
C GLN A 6 1.15 -20.88 -24.79
N ARG A 7 1.09 -20.36 -23.57
CA ARG A 7 0.45 -21.01 -22.41
C ARG A 7 -0.83 -20.32 -22.02
N ASN A 8 -1.74 -21.07 -21.40
CA ASN A 8 -2.98 -20.56 -20.81
C ASN A 8 -2.78 -20.30 -19.32
N TRP A 9 -2.85 -19.04 -18.90
CA TRP A 9 -2.62 -18.58 -17.54
C TRP A 9 -3.91 -18.18 -16.84
N GLY A 10 -4.10 -18.67 -15.63
CA GLY A 10 -5.13 -18.20 -14.70
C GLY A 10 -4.50 -17.26 -13.64
N ILE A 11 -5.03 -16.08 -13.45
CA ILE A 11 -4.58 -15.15 -12.40
C ILE A 11 -5.72 -14.93 -11.42
N VAL A 12 -5.48 -15.22 -10.12
CA VAL A 12 -6.46 -15.05 -9.05
C VAL A 12 -6.13 -13.81 -8.24
N GLY A 13 -7.01 -12.80 -8.33
CA GLY A 13 -6.93 -11.48 -7.70
C GLY A 13 -6.72 -10.35 -8.70
N GLY A 14 -7.73 -9.48 -8.82
CA GLY A 14 -7.80 -8.35 -9.78
C GLY A 14 -7.28 -7.02 -9.23
N GLY A 15 -6.39 -7.04 -8.22
CA GLY A 15 -5.67 -5.85 -7.76
C GLY A 15 -4.57 -5.41 -8.74
N MET A 16 -3.85 -4.33 -8.40
CA MET A 16 -2.75 -3.80 -9.25
C MET A 16 -1.72 -4.87 -9.62
N MET A 17 -1.44 -5.82 -8.72
CA MET A 17 -0.50 -6.91 -8.99
C MET A 17 -1.03 -7.84 -10.09
N GLY A 18 -2.26 -8.34 -9.94
CA GLY A 18 -2.87 -9.24 -10.92
C GLY A 18 -3.07 -8.58 -12.29
N MET A 19 -3.51 -7.32 -12.32
CA MET A 19 -3.61 -6.55 -13.56
C MET A 19 -2.25 -6.38 -14.25
N THR A 20 -1.19 -6.08 -13.49
CA THR A 20 0.18 -5.96 -14.04
C THR A 20 0.68 -7.29 -14.61
N LEU A 21 0.48 -8.40 -13.88
CA LEU A 21 0.86 -9.73 -14.35
C LEU A 21 0.10 -10.11 -15.63
N ALA A 22 -1.22 -9.86 -15.66
CA ALA A 22 -2.04 -10.12 -16.84
C ALA A 22 -1.55 -9.32 -18.06
N HIS A 23 -1.24 -8.05 -17.88
CA HIS A 23 -0.69 -7.17 -18.91
C HIS A 23 0.65 -7.67 -19.44
N ARG A 24 1.59 -8.01 -18.57
CA ARG A 24 2.92 -8.46 -19.00
C ARG A 24 2.90 -9.84 -19.68
N LEU A 25 2.03 -10.76 -19.23
CA LEU A 25 1.85 -12.06 -19.86
C LEU A 25 1.19 -11.96 -21.25
N SER A 26 0.16 -11.11 -21.40
CA SER A 26 -0.49 -10.90 -22.70
C SER A 26 0.46 -10.27 -23.71
N GLN A 27 1.32 -9.33 -23.29
CA GLN A 27 2.36 -8.76 -24.15
C GLN A 27 3.39 -9.80 -24.65
N GLN A 28 3.55 -10.92 -23.95
CA GLN A 28 4.41 -12.03 -24.34
C GLN A 28 3.68 -13.09 -25.20
N GLY A 29 2.42 -12.81 -25.55
CA GLY A 29 1.62 -13.67 -26.42
C GLY A 29 0.91 -14.83 -25.70
N HIS A 30 0.89 -14.85 -24.36
CA HIS A 30 0.17 -15.87 -23.61
C HIS A 30 -1.34 -15.59 -23.56
N LYS A 31 -2.14 -16.66 -23.45
CA LYS A 31 -3.58 -16.55 -23.16
C LYS A 31 -3.76 -16.34 -21.66
N VAL A 32 -4.48 -15.29 -21.26
CA VAL A 32 -4.62 -14.92 -19.85
C VAL A 32 -6.08 -14.75 -19.48
N THR A 33 -6.47 -15.34 -18.34
CA THR A 33 -7.75 -15.08 -17.67
C THR A 33 -7.48 -14.52 -16.27
N LEU A 34 -8.01 -13.31 -16.00
CA LEU A 34 -7.92 -12.63 -14.71
C LEU A 34 -9.24 -12.77 -13.96
N PHE A 35 -9.19 -13.33 -12.76
CA PHE A 35 -10.34 -13.55 -11.88
C PHE A 35 -10.31 -12.60 -10.68
N GLU A 36 -11.45 -11.97 -10.39
CA GLU A 36 -11.67 -11.10 -9.24
C GLU A 36 -12.98 -11.48 -8.53
N ALA A 37 -12.91 -11.59 -7.21
CA ALA A 37 -14.08 -11.94 -6.39
C ALA A 37 -15.11 -10.81 -6.31
N ALA A 38 -14.65 -9.56 -6.32
CA ALA A 38 -15.51 -8.38 -6.32
C ALA A 38 -16.14 -8.14 -7.70
N SER A 39 -17.14 -7.26 -7.74
CA SER A 39 -17.77 -6.80 -8.98
C SER A 39 -16.86 -5.96 -9.87
N GLU A 40 -15.79 -5.41 -9.30
CA GLU A 40 -14.82 -4.54 -9.99
C GLU A 40 -13.38 -4.88 -9.63
N LEU A 41 -12.46 -4.59 -10.55
CA LEU A 41 -11.02 -4.68 -10.31
C LEU A 41 -10.55 -3.59 -9.35
N GLY A 42 -9.31 -3.71 -8.83
CA GLY A 42 -8.62 -2.64 -8.10
C GLY A 42 -8.07 -3.06 -6.74
N GLY A 43 -8.72 -3.95 -6.00
CA GLY A 43 -8.27 -4.36 -4.68
C GLY A 43 -8.14 -3.17 -3.71
N LEU A 44 -6.94 -2.91 -3.19
CA LEU A 44 -6.71 -1.80 -2.24
C LEU A 44 -6.80 -0.40 -2.88
N VAL A 45 -6.69 -0.28 -4.20
CA VAL A 45 -6.85 1.01 -4.91
C VAL A 45 -8.28 1.23 -5.42
N SER A 46 -9.23 0.37 -5.05
CA SER A 46 -10.63 0.51 -5.46
C SER A 46 -11.22 1.83 -4.99
N PRO A 47 -12.01 2.50 -5.83
CA PRO A 47 -12.78 3.67 -5.42
C PRO A 47 -13.99 3.28 -4.57
N TRP A 48 -14.60 4.27 -3.97
CA TRP A 48 -15.94 4.17 -3.42
C TRP A 48 -16.71 5.46 -3.58
N LYS A 49 -18.03 5.35 -3.46
CA LYS A 49 -18.93 6.48 -3.56
C LYS A 49 -19.18 7.11 -2.20
N MET A 50 -18.95 8.42 -2.11
CA MET A 50 -19.13 9.27 -0.93
C MET A 50 -20.15 10.36 -1.29
N ASN A 51 -21.43 10.07 -1.16
CA ASN A 51 -22.56 10.87 -1.69
C ASN A 51 -22.42 11.06 -3.22
N ASP A 52 -22.21 12.30 -3.67
CA ASP A 52 -22.01 12.71 -5.07
C ASP A 52 -20.53 12.67 -5.53
N VAL A 53 -19.60 12.39 -4.60
CA VAL A 53 -18.17 12.27 -4.89
C VAL A 53 -17.76 10.80 -4.99
N GLU A 54 -17.01 10.46 -6.03
CA GLU A 54 -16.39 9.16 -6.15
C GLU A 54 -14.88 9.32 -6.19
N TRP A 55 -14.19 8.73 -5.22
CA TRP A 55 -12.74 8.83 -5.05
C TRP A 55 -12.19 7.56 -4.41
N ASP A 56 -10.86 7.47 -4.28
CA ASP A 56 -10.16 6.30 -3.71
C ASP A 56 -10.67 5.99 -2.30
N LYS A 57 -10.87 4.72 -2.01
CA LYS A 57 -11.32 4.24 -0.69
C LYS A 57 -10.28 4.51 0.41
N PHE A 58 -9.01 4.44 0.05
CA PHE A 58 -7.86 4.79 0.88
C PHE A 58 -7.04 5.86 0.17
N TYR A 59 -6.14 6.54 0.88
CA TYR A 59 -5.33 7.59 0.29
C TYR A 59 -4.17 7.04 -0.53
N HIS A 60 -4.03 7.49 -1.75
CA HIS A 60 -2.96 7.13 -2.66
C HIS A 60 -2.33 8.38 -3.29
N VAL A 61 -1.04 8.30 -3.56
CA VAL A 61 -0.28 9.32 -4.28
C VAL A 61 0.76 8.67 -5.16
N ILE A 62 1.19 9.41 -6.17
CA ILE A 62 2.28 9.03 -7.08
C ILE A 62 3.46 9.95 -6.76
N LEU A 63 4.66 9.36 -6.64
CA LEU A 63 5.90 10.12 -6.47
C LEU A 63 6.65 10.20 -7.81
N LEU A 64 7.43 11.26 -8.00
CA LEU A 64 8.28 11.41 -9.20
C LEU A 64 9.22 10.20 -9.40
N SER A 65 9.63 9.58 -8.30
CA SER A 65 10.47 8.36 -8.27
C SER A 65 9.73 7.06 -8.53
N ASP A 66 8.39 7.06 -8.58
CA ASP A 66 7.58 5.84 -8.78
C ASP A 66 7.59 5.39 -10.26
N SER A 67 8.78 5.07 -10.78
CA SER A 67 9.00 4.77 -12.20
C SER A 67 8.18 3.59 -12.71
N ARG A 68 7.98 2.55 -11.89
CA ARG A 68 7.20 1.36 -12.29
C ARG A 68 5.71 1.69 -12.44
N THR A 69 5.14 2.43 -11.48
CA THR A 69 3.76 2.95 -11.61
C THR A 69 3.62 3.83 -12.85
N ARG A 70 4.56 4.75 -13.07
CA ARG A 70 4.54 5.66 -14.21
C ARG A 70 4.65 4.92 -15.55
N ASN A 71 5.42 3.83 -15.62
CA ASN A 71 5.47 2.99 -16.82
C ASN A 71 4.09 2.35 -17.10
N ILE A 72 3.41 1.80 -16.10
CA ILE A 72 2.04 1.30 -16.28
C ILE A 72 1.10 2.43 -16.72
N LEU A 73 1.19 3.61 -16.10
CA LEU A 73 0.37 4.76 -16.50
C LEU A 73 0.64 5.19 -17.94
N LYS A 74 1.91 5.11 -18.41
CA LYS A 74 2.27 5.35 -19.80
C LYS A 74 1.65 4.31 -20.73
N ASP A 75 1.72 3.02 -20.37
CA ASP A 75 1.16 1.92 -21.17
C ASP A 75 -0.36 2.05 -21.36
N ILE A 76 -1.05 2.72 -20.41
CA ILE A 76 -2.49 2.99 -20.45
C ILE A 76 -2.85 4.45 -20.81
N GLY A 77 -1.88 5.28 -21.22
CA GLY A 77 -2.10 6.65 -21.71
C GLY A 77 -2.44 7.67 -20.63
N LEU A 78 -1.95 7.50 -19.39
CA LEU A 78 -2.24 8.38 -18.26
C LEU A 78 -1.00 9.06 -17.62
N ASP A 79 0.24 8.73 -18.01
CA ASP A 79 1.43 9.33 -17.37
C ASP A 79 1.53 10.84 -17.63
N ASP A 80 1.16 11.29 -18.82
CA ASP A 80 1.10 12.71 -19.20
C ASP A 80 -0.09 13.47 -18.60
N LYS A 81 -1.03 12.76 -17.98
CA LYS A 81 -2.20 13.33 -17.31
C LYS A 81 -1.99 13.52 -15.81
N ILE A 82 -0.85 13.09 -15.25
CA ILE A 82 -0.58 13.27 -13.84
C ILE A 82 -0.47 14.75 -13.51
N GLU A 83 -1.29 15.21 -12.59
CA GLU A 83 -1.17 16.54 -12.00
C GLU A 83 -0.19 16.49 -10.82
N TRP A 84 0.88 17.28 -10.89
CA TRP A 84 1.93 17.36 -9.87
C TRP A 84 1.78 18.58 -9.01
N VAL A 85 1.74 18.40 -7.69
CA VAL A 85 1.50 19.47 -6.71
C VAL A 85 2.58 19.44 -5.63
N GLU A 86 3.07 20.64 -5.27
CA GLU A 86 3.93 20.80 -4.10
C GLU A 86 3.12 20.58 -2.82
N THR A 87 3.56 19.65 -1.98
CA THR A 87 2.88 19.31 -0.75
C THR A 87 3.63 19.76 0.49
N LYS A 88 2.90 19.98 1.57
CA LYS A 88 3.44 20.33 2.88
C LYS A 88 3.17 19.22 3.89
N THR A 89 4.10 19.08 4.83
CA THR A 89 4.01 18.09 5.92
C THR A 89 3.85 18.80 7.26
N GLY A 90 2.82 18.43 8.00
CA GLY A 90 2.54 18.90 9.36
C GLY A 90 2.86 17.86 10.42
N PHE A 91 3.05 18.32 11.65
CA PHE A 91 3.16 17.53 12.86
C PHE A 91 2.22 18.07 13.93
N TYR A 92 1.36 17.21 14.45
CA TYR A 92 0.54 17.53 15.60
C TYR A 92 1.17 16.95 16.86
N MET A 93 1.51 17.84 17.80
CA MET A 93 2.25 17.48 19.01
C MET A 93 1.83 18.40 20.18
N ASN A 94 1.51 17.83 21.32
CA ASN A 94 1.12 18.56 22.53
C ASN A 94 -0.02 19.59 22.30
N GLY A 95 -1.01 19.22 21.48
CA GLY A 95 -2.16 20.08 21.18
C GLY A 95 -1.87 21.20 20.17
N LYS A 96 -0.71 21.21 19.51
CA LYS A 96 -0.32 22.22 18.53
C LYS A 96 0.10 21.61 17.21
N LEU A 97 -0.20 22.33 16.12
CA LEU A 97 0.18 21.98 14.76
C LEU A 97 1.45 22.74 14.38
N TYR A 98 2.44 22.00 13.89
CA TYR A 98 3.74 22.54 13.44
C TYR A 98 3.98 22.15 11.99
N SER A 99 4.59 23.06 11.21
CA SER A 99 5.07 22.75 9.87
C SER A 99 6.48 22.13 9.91
N MET A 100 6.74 21.17 9.01
CA MET A 100 8.07 20.56 8.81
C MET A 100 8.28 20.23 7.34
N SER A 101 7.98 21.17 6.45
CA SER A 101 8.00 20.95 5.00
C SER A 101 9.33 21.32 4.36
N ASP A 102 10.10 22.20 4.98
CA ASP A 102 11.40 22.64 4.49
C ASP A 102 12.48 22.68 5.57
N THR A 103 13.71 23.00 5.16
CA THR A 103 14.88 23.04 6.07
C THR A 103 14.74 24.11 7.15
N VAL A 104 14.15 25.27 6.85
CA VAL A 104 14.00 26.38 7.81
C VAL A 104 12.98 26.01 8.87
N GLU A 105 11.84 25.45 8.46
CA GLU A 105 10.81 24.93 9.36
C GLU A 105 11.35 23.81 10.24
N PHE A 106 12.12 22.88 9.66
CA PHE A 106 12.83 21.84 10.42
C PHE A 106 13.78 22.43 11.47
N LEU A 107 14.57 23.45 11.12
CA LEU A 107 15.47 24.11 12.07
C LEU A 107 14.71 24.89 13.17
N LYS A 108 13.50 25.37 12.89
CA LYS A 108 12.63 26.04 13.87
C LYS A 108 11.78 25.08 14.70
N PHE A 109 11.78 23.75 14.37
CA PHE A 109 10.95 22.77 15.06
C PHE A 109 11.26 22.72 16.57
N PRO A 110 10.27 23.01 17.46
CA PRO A 110 10.57 23.44 18.84
C PRO A 110 10.99 22.30 19.77
N THR A 111 10.66 21.05 19.45
CA THR A 111 10.83 19.93 20.37
C THR A 111 12.23 19.30 20.33
N LEU A 112 13.03 19.63 19.33
CA LEU A 112 14.39 19.13 19.12
C LEU A 112 15.40 20.26 19.29
N ASN A 113 16.47 20.01 20.04
CA ASN A 113 17.62 20.90 20.08
C ASN A 113 18.50 20.75 18.81
N LEU A 114 19.52 21.57 18.65
CA LEU A 114 20.37 21.57 17.46
C LEU A 114 21.09 20.23 17.23
N ILE A 115 21.56 19.59 18.33
CA ILE A 115 22.22 18.28 18.26
C ILE A 115 21.23 17.21 17.79
N ASP A 116 20.00 17.20 18.31
CA ASP A 116 18.96 16.27 17.91
C ASP A 116 18.60 16.46 16.42
N LYS A 117 18.49 17.71 15.96
CA LYS A 117 18.23 18.05 14.55
C LYS A 117 19.36 17.57 13.64
N PHE A 118 20.61 17.83 14.02
CA PHE A 118 21.76 17.34 13.28
C PHE A 118 21.75 15.80 13.17
N ARG A 119 21.53 15.09 14.29
CA ARG A 119 21.47 13.62 14.30
C ARG A 119 20.30 13.08 13.48
N LEU A 120 19.14 13.74 13.49
CA LEU A 120 18.00 13.34 12.65
C LEU A 120 18.34 13.50 11.17
N GLY A 121 18.92 14.63 10.77
CA GLY A 121 19.42 14.86 9.41
C GLY A 121 20.47 13.82 8.99
N LEU A 122 21.44 13.54 9.87
CA LEU A 122 22.46 12.51 9.65
C LEU A 122 21.83 11.12 9.47
N THR A 123 20.81 10.77 10.25
CA THR A 123 20.09 9.50 10.11
C THR A 123 19.48 9.36 8.71
N ILE A 124 18.88 10.41 8.18
CA ILE A 124 18.31 10.43 6.84
C ILE A 124 19.38 10.29 5.76
N VAL A 125 20.49 11.03 5.90
CA VAL A 125 21.63 10.95 4.96
C VAL A 125 22.25 9.55 4.99
N VAL A 126 22.49 8.98 6.16
CA VAL A 126 23.02 7.60 6.29
C VAL A 126 22.08 6.61 5.62
N ALA A 127 20.78 6.67 5.95
CA ALA A 127 19.79 5.79 5.32
C ALA A 127 19.83 5.91 3.80
N SER A 128 19.91 7.14 3.25
CA SER A 128 19.91 7.37 1.80
C SER A 128 21.15 6.82 1.07
N LYS A 129 22.24 6.55 1.78
CA LYS A 129 23.49 6.00 1.23
C LYS A 129 23.60 4.48 1.33
N ILE A 130 22.80 3.84 2.17
CA ILE A 130 22.81 2.39 2.31
C ILE A 130 22.19 1.75 1.08
N LYS A 131 22.95 0.88 0.40
CA LYS A 131 22.48 0.08 -0.74
C LYS A 131 22.18 -1.37 -0.34
N ASP A 132 22.98 -1.92 0.59
CA ASP A 132 22.82 -3.28 1.11
C ASP A 132 21.82 -3.30 2.27
N TRP A 133 20.55 -3.50 1.92
CA TRP A 133 19.48 -3.60 2.91
C TRP A 133 19.49 -4.92 3.71
N LYS A 134 20.14 -5.98 3.21
CA LYS A 134 20.17 -7.29 3.89
C LYS A 134 20.77 -7.22 5.30
N ARG A 135 21.74 -6.32 5.52
CA ARG A 135 22.28 -6.06 6.87
C ARG A 135 21.27 -5.40 7.80
N LEU A 136 20.39 -4.56 7.23
CA LEU A 136 19.34 -3.89 8.00
C LEU A 136 18.23 -4.86 8.40
N GLU A 137 18.01 -5.92 7.63
CA GLU A 137 17.03 -6.96 7.94
C GLU A 137 17.34 -7.71 9.24
N LYS A 138 18.61 -7.79 9.60
CA LYS A 138 19.08 -8.41 10.86
C LYS A 138 19.11 -7.45 12.05
N THR A 139 18.81 -6.16 11.83
CA THR A 139 18.89 -5.13 12.85
C THR A 139 17.50 -4.63 13.24
N PRO A 140 17.11 -4.68 14.55
CA PRO A 140 15.85 -4.10 14.99
C PRO A 140 15.79 -2.60 14.68
N VAL A 141 14.63 -2.12 14.21
CA VAL A 141 14.42 -0.71 13.87
C VAL A 141 14.72 0.22 15.06
N THR A 142 14.38 -0.21 16.26
CA THR A 142 14.61 0.56 17.50
C THR A 142 16.10 0.73 17.81
N VAL A 143 16.90 -0.32 17.58
CA VAL A 143 18.35 -0.30 17.78
C VAL A 143 19.02 0.62 16.75
N TRP A 144 18.65 0.46 15.48
CA TRP A 144 19.21 1.24 14.39
C TRP A 144 18.92 2.73 14.56
N LEU A 145 17.66 3.09 14.82
CA LEU A 145 17.26 4.48 15.01
C LEU A 145 17.88 5.12 16.26
N ARG A 146 17.97 4.41 17.39
CA ARG A 146 18.64 4.94 18.60
C ARG A 146 20.12 5.18 18.37
N ARG A 147 20.79 4.32 17.61
CA ARG A 147 22.21 4.49 17.26
C ARG A 147 22.46 5.78 16.49
N TRP A 148 21.67 6.05 15.46
CA TRP A 148 21.89 7.18 14.56
C TRP A 148 21.26 8.47 15.06
N SER A 149 19.99 8.47 15.42
CA SER A 149 19.28 9.68 15.85
C SER A 149 19.39 10.00 17.34
N GLY A 150 19.86 9.05 18.16
CA GLY A 150 19.96 9.18 19.61
C GLY A 150 18.65 8.92 20.36
N LYS A 151 18.78 8.63 21.67
CA LYS A 151 17.65 8.24 22.54
C LYS A 151 16.55 9.32 22.58
N ARG A 152 16.93 10.61 22.65
CA ARG A 152 15.96 11.71 22.76
C ARG A 152 15.13 11.88 21.49
N THR A 153 15.79 11.96 20.32
CA THR A 153 15.11 12.04 19.02
C THR A 153 14.27 10.79 18.75
N PHE A 154 14.81 9.61 19.08
CA PHE A 154 14.06 8.36 18.98
C PHE A 154 12.75 8.45 19.76
N ASN A 155 12.79 8.82 21.04
CA ASN A 155 11.59 8.85 21.87
C ASN A 155 10.57 9.92 21.48
N LYS A 156 11.05 11.08 20.97
CA LYS A 156 10.17 12.21 20.64
C LYS A 156 9.58 12.16 19.23
N ILE A 157 10.27 11.55 18.28
CA ILE A 157 9.87 11.53 16.87
C ILE A 157 9.62 10.10 16.38
N TRP A 158 10.65 9.24 16.41
CA TRP A 158 10.56 7.95 15.77
C TRP A 158 9.62 6.98 16.48
N LEU A 159 9.67 6.89 17.80
CA LEU A 159 8.84 5.96 18.55
C LEU A 159 7.33 6.24 18.39
N PRO A 160 6.84 7.49 18.51
CA PRO A 160 5.44 7.79 18.22
C PRO A 160 5.05 7.44 16.76
N LEU A 161 5.89 7.76 15.78
CA LEU A 161 5.63 7.43 14.38
C LEU A 161 5.64 5.93 14.10
N LEU A 162 6.57 5.18 14.72
CA LEU A 162 6.59 3.72 14.61
C LEU A 162 5.34 3.10 15.23
N ARG A 163 4.94 3.55 16.42
CA ARG A 163 3.70 3.08 17.07
C ARG A 163 2.47 3.43 16.26
N ALA A 164 2.42 4.64 15.72
CA ALA A 164 1.34 5.07 14.87
C ALA A 164 1.18 4.15 13.63
N LYS A 165 2.28 3.77 12.99
CA LYS A 165 2.26 2.99 11.75
C LYS A 165 2.24 1.48 11.99
N LEU A 166 2.89 0.98 13.03
CA LEU A 166 3.14 -0.45 13.24
C LEU A 166 2.49 -1.01 14.52
N GLY A 167 1.83 -0.16 15.32
CA GLY A 167 1.41 -0.57 16.66
C GLY A 167 2.60 -1.12 17.45
N GLU A 168 2.42 -2.11 18.31
CA GLU A 168 3.51 -2.75 19.06
C GLU A 168 4.38 -3.68 18.19
N SER A 169 3.99 -3.95 16.93
CA SER A 169 4.81 -4.73 15.99
C SER A 169 6.16 -4.04 15.67
N TYR A 170 6.31 -2.73 15.96
CA TYR A 170 7.60 -2.03 15.81
C TYR A 170 8.73 -2.69 16.60
N GLN A 171 8.44 -3.38 17.71
CA GLN A 171 9.45 -4.03 18.55
C GLN A 171 10.18 -5.18 17.85
N ARG A 172 9.50 -5.86 16.92
CA ARG A 172 10.04 -6.99 16.14
C ARG A 172 10.30 -6.64 14.67
N THR A 173 10.08 -5.39 14.29
CA THR A 173 10.32 -4.90 12.93
C THR A 173 11.80 -4.61 12.72
N SER A 174 12.31 -5.00 11.55
CA SER A 174 13.68 -4.72 11.12
C SER A 174 13.88 -3.27 10.66
N ALA A 175 15.13 -2.82 10.63
CA ALA A 175 15.48 -1.47 10.17
C ALA A 175 15.19 -1.25 8.67
N VAL A 176 14.95 -2.30 7.89
CA VAL A 176 14.56 -2.21 6.48
C VAL A 176 13.30 -1.35 6.30
N PHE A 177 12.32 -1.48 7.22
CA PHE A 177 11.08 -0.72 7.14
C PHE A 177 11.30 0.79 7.09
N ILE A 178 12.08 1.32 8.04
CA ILE A 178 12.34 2.76 8.09
C ILE A 178 13.32 3.22 7.01
N TRP A 179 14.31 2.38 6.68
CA TRP A 179 15.22 2.63 5.58
C TRP A 179 14.47 2.76 4.25
N ALA A 180 13.59 1.82 3.91
CA ALA A 180 12.80 1.85 2.69
C ALA A 180 11.90 3.10 2.62
N THR A 181 11.28 3.47 3.74
CA THR A 181 10.49 4.70 3.85
C THR A 181 11.33 5.94 3.55
N ILE A 182 12.52 6.03 4.16
CA ILE A 182 13.44 7.17 3.93
C ILE A 182 13.93 7.17 2.48
N GLN A 183 14.32 6.01 1.92
CA GLN A 183 14.78 5.89 0.53
C GLN A 183 13.74 6.41 -0.45
N ARG A 184 12.49 6.00 -0.27
CA ARG A 184 11.39 6.43 -1.15
C ARG A 184 11.15 7.94 -1.07
N LEU A 185 11.04 8.50 0.13
CA LEU A 185 10.82 9.94 0.33
C LEU A 185 12.03 10.79 -0.12
N TYR A 186 13.25 10.28 0.14
CA TYR A 186 14.46 10.96 -0.32
C TYR A 186 14.61 10.91 -1.84
N GLY A 187 14.24 9.78 -2.46
CA GLY A 187 14.22 9.62 -3.91
C GLY A 187 13.28 10.61 -4.61
N ALA A 188 12.13 10.90 -3.99
CA ALA A 188 11.17 11.89 -4.50
C ALA A 188 11.75 13.33 -4.56
N ARG A 189 12.75 13.64 -3.72
CA ARG A 189 13.44 14.95 -3.68
C ARG A 189 14.63 15.05 -4.64
N ARG A 190 15.11 13.92 -5.20
CA ARG A 190 16.33 13.87 -6.04
C ARG A 190 16.18 14.49 -7.44
N SER A 191 14.98 14.78 -7.87
CA SER A 191 14.71 15.35 -9.21
C SER A 191 15.12 16.83 -9.37
N GLY A 192 16.07 17.33 -8.53
CA GLY A 192 16.53 18.73 -8.57
C GLY A 192 15.59 19.72 -7.89
N LEU A 193 14.42 19.31 -7.51
CA LEU A 193 13.46 20.14 -6.77
C LEU A 193 13.76 20.04 -5.27
N LYS A 194 13.96 21.19 -4.64
CA LYS A 194 14.15 21.30 -3.17
C LYS A 194 12.89 20.95 -2.38
N LYS A 195 11.76 20.72 -3.07
CA LYS A 195 10.42 20.60 -2.54
C LYS A 195 9.85 19.21 -2.83
N GLU A 196 9.00 18.72 -1.94
CA GLU A 196 8.33 17.45 -2.10
C GLU A 196 7.14 17.62 -3.07
N MET A 197 7.18 16.86 -4.17
CA MET A 197 6.13 16.86 -5.19
C MET A 197 5.39 15.52 -5.18
N PHE A 198 4.07 15.57 -4.99
CA PHE A 198 3.20 14.43 -5.15
C PHE A 198 2.30 14.62 -6.37
N GLY A 199 1.96 13.50 -7.00
CA GLY A 199 1.09 13.48 -8.17
C GLY A 199 -0.17 12.66 -7.94
N TYR A 200 -1.19 12.96 -8.70
CA TYR A 200 -2.41 12.19 -8.82
C TYR A 200 -2.92 12.20 -10.26
N VAL A 201 -3.69 11.19 -10.64
CA VAL A 201 -4.41 11.18 -11.91
C VAL A 201 -5.78 11.83 -11.69
N PRO A 202 -6.22 12.78 -12.53
CA PRO A 202 -7.57 13.30 -12.52
C PRO A 202 -8.63 12.19 -12.56
N GLY A 203 -9.53 12.17 -11.57
CA GLY A 203 -10.49 11.08 -11.37
C GLY A 203 -9.98 9.92 -10.49
N GLY A 204 -8.79 10.03 -9.90
CA GLY A 204 -8.23 9.07 -8.95
C GLY A 204 -7.91 7.71 -9.56
N TYR A 205 -7.75 6.71 -8.72
CA TYR A 205 -7.50 5.32 -9.18
C TYR A 205 -8.70 4.69 -9.88
N LYS A 206 -9.92 5.21 -9.75
CA LYS A 206 -11.03 4.79 -10.59
C LYS A 206 -10.67 4.90 -12.06
N LYS A 207 -10.15 6.07 -12.48
CA LYS A 207 -9.73 6.31 -13.86
C LYS A 207 -8.60 5.38 -14.30
N VAL A 208 -7.64 5.13 -13.41
CA VAL A 208 -6.53 4.19 -13.66
C VAL A 208 -7.05 2.77 -13.89
N ILE A 209 -7.95 2.28 -13.04
CA ILE A 209 -8.53 0.93 -13.14
C ILE A 209 -9.34 0.79 -14.44
N GLU A 210 -10.18 1.78 -14.77
CA GLU A 210 -10.96 1.79 -16.01
C GLU A 210 -10.08 1.68 -17.25
N MET A 211 -9.05 2.54 -17.35
CA MET A 211 -8.13 2.53 -18.49
C MET A 211 -7.29 1.26 -18.53
N PHE A 212 -6.87 0.74 -17.36
CA PHE A 212 -6.11 -0.50 -17.31
C PHE A 212 -6.97 -1.69 -17.72
N LYS A 213 -8.22 -1.77 -17.28
CA LYS A 213 -9.18 -2.80 -17.72
C LYS A 213 -9.39 -2.75 -19.24
N GLN A 214 -9.57 -1.55 -19.81
CA GLN A 214 -9.70 -1.38 -21.27
C GLN A 214 -8.44 -1.88 -22.01
N LYS A 215 -7.26 -1.57 -21.49
CA LYS A 215 -5.98 -2.05 -22.03
C LYS A 215 -5.89 -3.56 -22.01
N LEU A 216 -6.20 -4.21 -20.88
CA LEU A 216 -6.21 -5.66 -20.74
C LEU A 216 -7.15 -6.33 -21.76
N LEU A 217 -8.36 -5.80 -21.91
CA LEU A 217 -9.34 -6.31 -22.89
C LEU A 217 -8.83 -6.16 -24.32
N SER A 218 -8.20 -5.02 -24.66
CA SER A 218 -7.61 -4.78 -25.99
C SER A 218 -6.43 -5.71 -26.31
N GLU A 219 -5.76 -6.24 -25.27
CA GLU A 219 -4.67 -7.22 -25.38
C GLU A 219 -5.18 -8.68 -25.35
N GLY A 220 -6.50 -8.89 -25.37
CA GLY A 220 -7.11 -10.22 -25.40
C GLY A 220 -7.19 -10.93 -24.05
N VAL A 221 -6.91 -10.22 -22.94
CA VAL A 221 -7.10 -10.77 -21.59
C VAL A 221 -8.58 -10.95 -21.29
N THR A 222 -8.96 -12.16 -20.86
CA THR A 222 -10.31 -12.43 -20.35
C THR A 222 -10.42 -11.96 -18.89
N VAL A 223 -11.28 -10.98 -18.61
CA VAL A 223 -11.51 -10.47 -17.24
C VAL A 223 -12.84 -11.03 -16.71
N ARG A 224 -12.78 -11.70 -15.56
CA ARG A 224 -13.93 -12.30 -14.87
C ARG A 224 -14.07 -11.70 -13.47
N THR A 225 -15.04 -10.82 -13.28
CA THR A 225 -15.43 -10.27 -11.96
C THR A 225 -16.59 -11.07 -11.38
N ASN A 226 -16.84 -10.99 -10.06
CA ASN A 226 -17.77 -11.86 -9.31
C ASN A 226 -17.39 -13.36 -9.40
N TYR A 227 -16.09 -13.64 -9.58
CA TYR A 227 -15.52 -14.99 -9.65
C TYR A 227 -14.58 -15.22 -8.46
N ALA A 228 -15.16 -15.54 -7.30
CA ALA A 228 -14.41 -15.89 -6.10
C ALA A 228 -13.86 -17.33 -6.22
N ALA A 229 -12.56 -17.48 -6.35
CA ALA A 229 -11.93 -18.80 -6.28
C ALA A 229 -12.16 -19.41 -4.89
N ARG A 230 -12.64 -20.64 -4.83
CA ARG A 230 -12.89 -21.41 -3.61
C ARG A 230 -11.76 -22.38 -3.31
N GLU A 231 -11.19 -22.95 -4.35
CA GLU A 231 -10.10 -23.92 -4.22
C GLU A 231 -9.28 -23.99 -5.50
N ILE A 232 -8.00 -24.29 -5.34
CA ILE A 232 -7.06 -24.58 -6.43
C ILE A 232 -6.48 -25.95 -6.16
N ARG A 233 -6.61 -26.85 -7.13
CA ARG A 233 -6.19 -28.26 -7.06
C ARG A 233 -5.40 -28.66 -8.30
N THR A 234 -4.69 -29.77 -8.21
CA THR A 234 -4.15 -30.46 -9.36
C THR A 234 -5.26 -31.32 -9.98
N SER A 235 -5.55 -31.14 -11.26
CA SER A 235 -6.55 -31.93 -11.99
C SER A 235 -6.02 -33.30 -12.33
N SER A 236 -6.89 -34.18 -12.88
CA SER A 236 -6.51 -35.49 -13.38
C SER A 236 -5.50 -35.44 -14.53
N SER A 237 -5.43 -34.33 -15.25
CA SER A 237 -4.44 -34.08 -16.30
C SER A 237 -3.07 -33.64 -15.75
N GLY A 238 -2.93 -33.45 -14.44
CA GLY A 238 -1.72 -32.90 -13.79
C GLY A 238 -1.60 -31.39 -13.85
N LYS A 239 -2.57 -30.66 -14.41
CA LYS A 239 -2.58 -29.18 -14.51
C LYS A 239 -3.28 -28.53 -13.35
N PRO A 240 -2.95 -27.28 -12.98
CA PRO A 240 -3.71 -26.54 -12.00
C PRO A 240 -5.14 -26.28 -12.48
N SER A 241 -6.08 -26.44 -11.57
CA SER A 241 -7.51 -26.25 -11.79
C SER A 241 -8.11 -25.39 -10.68
N ILE A 242 -8.91 -24.37 -11.10
CA ILE A 242 -9.55 -23.42 -10.18
C ILE A 242 -11.05 -23.74 -10.09
N ASP A 243 -11.52 -24.00 -8.89
CA ASP A 243 -12.94 -24.16 -8.57
C ASP A 243 -13.52 -22.83 -8.05
N PHE A 244 -14.63 -22.42 -8.67
CA PHE A 244 -15.41 -21.23 -8.28
C PHE A 244 -16.72 -21.61 -7.58
N GLY A 245 -17.07 -22.89 -7.49
CA GLY A 245 -18.29 -23.40 -6.86
C GLY A 245 -19.58 -23.13 -7.65
N ASN A 246 -19.48 -22.68 -8.89
CA ASN A 246 -20.61 -22.37 -9.78
C ASN A 246 -20.45 -23.01 -11.17
N GLY A 247 -19.98 -24.23 -11.25
CA GLY A 247 -19.74 -24.97 -12.49
C GLY A 247 -18.58 -25.94 -12.38
N ALA A 248 -18.12 -26.47 -13.50
CA ALA A 248 -16.93 -27.30 -13.54
C ALA A 248 -15.67 -26.46 -13.27
N PRO A 249 -14.68 -27.00 -12.53
CA PRO A 249 -13.38 -26.37 -12.35
C PRO A 249 -12.71 -26.05 -13.69
N GLN A 250 -11.98 -24.94 -13.76
CA GLN A 250 -11.30 -24.51 -14.98
C GLN A 250 -9.81 -24.81 -14.91
N GLU A 251 -9.30 -25.53 -15.91
CA GLU A 251 -7.88 -25.91 -16.02
C GLU A 251 -7.06 -24.85 -16.75
N PHE A 252 -5.80 -24.70 -16.30
CA PHE A 252 -4.79 -23.81 -16.86
C PHE A 252 -3.45 -24.53 -17.00
N ASP A 253 -2.56 -24.02 -17.84
CA ASP A 253 -1.19 -24.51 -17.85
C ASP A 253 -0.43 -23.98 -16.62
N GLU A 254 -0.72 -22.74 -16.22
CA GLU A 254 -0.13 -22.06 -15.08
C GLU A 254 -1.18 -21.20 -14.35
N VAL A 255 -1.07 -21.13 -13.04
CA VAL A 255 -1.90 -20.27 -12.19
C VAL A 255 -1.02 -19.39 -11.33
N ILE A 256 -1.35 -18.10 -11.24
CA ILE A 256 -0.73 -17.16 -10.31
C ILE A 256 -1.78 -16.69 -9.29
N VAL A 257 -1.49 -16.90 -8.00
CA VAL A 257 -2.32 -16.40 -6.90
C VAL A 257 -1.71 -15.12 -6.34
N THR A 258 -2.44 -14.01 -6.42
CA THR A 258 -1.97 -12.69 -5.94
C THR A 258 -2.57 -12.29 -4.60
N LEU A 259 -3.32 -13.18 -3.98
CA LEU A 259 -4.01 -12.93 -2.72
C LEU A 259 -3.05 -12.94 -1.51
N PRO A 260 -3.43 -12.32 -0.38
CA PRO A 260 -2.66 -12.38 0.86
C PRO A 260 -2.29 -13.82 1.25
N SER A 261 -1.09 -14.00 1.80
CA SER A 261 -0.46 -15.32 2.00
C SER A 261 -1.36 -16.35 2.73
N GLY A 262 -2.02 -15.94 3.83
CA GLY A 262 -2.92 -16.83 4.56
C GLY A 262 -4.19 -17.19 3.78
N ILE A 263 -4.64 -16.35 2.83
CA ILE A 263 -5.75 -16.66 1.93
C ILE A 263 -5.28 -17.64 0.85
N ALA A 264 -4.09 -17.40 0.28
CA ALA A 264 -3.49 -18.32 -0.69
C ALA A 264 -3.31 -19.73 -0.11
N ALA A 265 -2.83 -19.84 1.15
CA ALA A 265 -2.71 -21.12 1.85
C ALA A 265 -4.05 -21.86 2.01
N LYS A 266 -5.15 -21.13 2.21
CA LYS A 266 -6.50 -21.71 2.30
C LYS A 266 -7.04 -22.20 0.96
N LEU A 267 -6.69 -21.52 -0.13
CA LEU A 267 -7.12 -21.88 -1.48
C LEU A 267 -6.34 -23.07 -2.05
N CYS A 268 -5.02 -23.12 -1.78
CA CYS A 268 -4.11 -24.14 -2.31
C CYS A 268 -3.82 -25.20 -1.24
N LYS A 269 -4.78 -26.08 -0.98
CA LYS A 269 -4.70 -27.07 0.11
C LYS A 269 -3.70 -28.19 -0.13
N GLU A 270 -3.30 -28.42 -1.37
CA GLU A 270 -2.32 -29.45 -1.76
C GLU A 270 -0.86 -28.96 -1.64
N LEU A 271 -0.65 -27.74 -1.16
CA LEU A 271 0.69 -27.25 -0.83
C LEU A 271 1.32 -28.09 0.27
N SER A 272 2.64 -28.22 0.26
CA SER A 272 3.37 -28.87 1.34
C SER A 272 3.11 -28.17 2.69
N GLU A 273 3.13 -28.96 3.78
CA GLU A 273 2.95 -28.41 5.14
C GLU A 273 3.94 -27.28 5.46
N THR A 274 5.15 -27.36 4.91
CA THR A 274 6.16 -26.33 5.09
C THR A 274 5.76 -25.02 4.42
N GLU A 275 5.19 -25.07 3.21
CA GLU A 275 4.70 -23.88 2.51
C GLU A 275 3.48 -23.29 3.20
N ILE A 276 2.53 -24.13 3.61
CA ILE A 276 1.35 -23.68 4.38
C ILE A 276 1.78 -22.97 5.67
N ARG A 277 2.75 -23.53 6.42
CA ARG A 277 3.28 -22.88 7.61
C ARG A 277 3.95 -21.53 7.29
N LYS A 278 4.78 -21.44 6.24
CA LYS A 278 5.43 -20.20 5.82
C LYS A 278 4.41 -19.13 5.42
N LEU A 279 3.39 -19.49 4.63
CA LEU A 279 2.32 -18.60 4.20
C LEU A 279 1.51 -18.06 5.39
N ASN A 280 1.15 -18.95 6.35
CA ASN A 280 0.40 -18.56 7.55
C ASN A 280 1.23 -17.75 8.55
N ASN A 281 2.57 -17.83 8.52
CA ASN A 281 3.46 -17.04 9.37
C ASN A 281 3.72 -15.61 8.87
N VAL A 282 3.22 -15.26 7.69
CA VAL A 282 3.26 -13.87 7.20
C VAL A 282 2.27 -13.03 7.99
N GLU A 283 2.78 -12.11 8.79
CA GLU A 283 1.95 -11.18 9.54
C GLU A 283 1.61 -9.94 8.72
N TYR A 284 0.34 -9.54 8.77
CA TYR A 284 -0.14 -8.33 8.15
C TYR A 284 -0.66 -7.35 9.19
N LEU A 285 -0.42 -6.07 8.94
CA LEU A 285 -1.21 -4.99 9.50
C LEU A 285 -2.34 -4.67 8.54
N GLY A 286 -3.52 -4.51 9.10
CA GLY A 286 -4.65 -3.95 8.40
C GLY A 286 -4.75 -2.44 8.63
N VAL A 287 -5.71 -1.83 7.96
CA VAL A 287 -6.06 -0.42 8.13
C VAL A 287 -7.56 -0.27 8.35
N ILE A 288 -7.90 0.55 9.31
CA ILE A 288 -9.23 1.11 9.51
C ILE A 288 -9.10 2.60 9.22
N CYS A 289 -9.85 3.09 8.26
CA CYS A 289 -9.70 4.44 7.75
C CYS A 289 -11.07 5.13 7.71
N LEU A 290 -11.22 6.24 8.43
CA LEU A 290 -12.37 7.11 8.26
C LEU A 290 -12.08 8.10 7.15
N ALA A 291 -12.92 8.12 6.11
CA ALA A 291 -12.93 9.16 5.10
C ALA A 291 -14.02 10.18 5.43
N VAL A 292 -13.67 11.46 5.40
CA VAL A 292 -14.57 12.57 5.76
C VAL A 292 -14.59 13.59 4.64
N LEU A 293 -15.78 13.91 4.10
CA LEU A 293 -15.96 15.07 3.23
C LEU A 293 -16.39 16.27 4.06
N LEU A 294 -15.69 17.38 3.86
CA LEU A 294 -15.91 18.64 4.55
C LEU A 294 -16.24 19.76 3.56
N ASP A 295 -16.92 20.80 4.01
CA ASP A 295 -17.19 22.00 3.22
C ASP A 295 -15.91 22.87 3.00
N LYS A 296 -14.93 22.79 3.92
CA LYS A 296 -13.66 23.53 3.82
C LYS A 296 -12.48 22.68 4.30
N PRO A 297 -11.25 22.97 3.84
CA PRO A 297 -10.05 22.25 4.27
C PRO A 297 -9.72 22.49 5.74
N ILE A 298 -9.11 21.49 6.38
CA ILE A 298 -8.69 21.57 7.79
C ILE A 298 -7.31 22.19 7.95
N SER A 299 -6.43 22.01 6.96
CA SER A 299 -5.06 22.50 7.01
C SER A 299 -4.44 22.57 5.62
N PRO A 300 -3.31 23.30 5.44
CA PRO A 300 -2.57 23.30 4.19
C PRO A 300 -1.65 22.07 4.02
N TYR A 301 -1.64 21.14 4.98
CA TYR A 301 -0.74 19.98 4.99
C TYR A 301 -1.41 18.78 4.33
N TYR A 302 -0.77 18.21 3.33
CA TYR A 302 -1.21 16.94 2.76
C TYR A 302 -1.22 15.83 3.83
N ILE A 303 -0.14 15.72 4.61
CA ILE A 303 -0.07 14.82 5.75
C ILE A 303 0.24 15.59 7.04
N THR A 304 -0.55 15.34 8.07
CA THR A 304 -0.24 15.73 9.44
C THR A 304 0.08 14.49 10.26
N ASN A 305 1.35 14.31 10.61
CA ASN A 305 1.80 13.23 11.47
C ASN A 305 1.40 13.51 12.93
N ILE A 306 0.81 12.53 13.60
CA ILE A 306 0.38 12.67 14.99
C ILE A 306 1.39 11.93 15.88
N THR A 307 2.01 12.67 16.80
CA THR A 307 2.89 12.09 17.82
C THR A 307 2.21 11.99 19.20
N ASP A 308 0.99 12.47 19.28
CA ASP A 308 0.15 12.46 20.49
C ASP A 308 -0.68 11.16 20.52
N THR A 309 -0.36 10.27 21.45
CA THR A 309 -0.98 8.94 21.56
C THR A 309 -2.44 8.96 22.05
N ARG A 310 -2.98 10.12 22.40
CA ARG A 310 -4.38 10.27 22.81
C ARG A 310 -5.36 10.14 21.65
N PHE A 311 -4.90 10.31 20.40
CA PHE A 311 -5.75 10.21 19.21
C PHE A 311 -5.78 8.77 18.68
N PRO A 312 -6.95 8.29 18.23
CA PRO A 312 -7.08 6.91 17.74
C PRO A 312 -6.47 6.66 16.36
N PHE A 313 -6.27 7.69 15.55
CA PHE A 313 -5.73 7.61 14.19
C PHE A 313 -4.26 8.04 14.15
N THR A 314 -3.53 7.54 13.17
CA THR A 314 -2.07 7.68 13.08
C THR A 314 -1.60 8.96 12.39
N GLY A 315 -2.52 9.61 11.69
CA GLY A 315 -2.28 10.85 10.95
C GLY A 315 -3.57 11.40 10.39
N VAL A 316 -3.50 12.59 9.86
CA VAL A 316 -4.57 13.24 9.11
C VAL A 316 -4.04 13.48 7.70
N ILE A 317 -4.72 12.92 6.71
CA ILE A 317 -4.37 13.09 5.29
C ILE A 317 -5.41 14.00 4.66
N GLU A 318 -5.03 15.23 4.36
CA GLU A 318 -5.86 16.22 3.68
C GLU A 318 -5.67 16.06 2.16
N MET A 319 -6.52 15.26 1.51
CA MET A 319 -6.41 15.04 0.06
C MET A 319 -6.62 16.31 -0.75
N SER A 320 -7.45 17.22 -0.29
CA SER A 320 -7.69 18.51 -0.96
C SER A 320 -6.53 19.51 -0.83
N ALA A 321 -5.48 19.20 -0.06
CA ALA A 321 -4.19 19.90 -0.14
C ALA A 321 -3.34 19.45 -1.35
N LEU A 322 -3.73 18.35 -2.01
CA LEU A 322 -3.09 17.78 -3.18
C LEU A 322 -4.03 17.79 -4.39
N VAL A 323 -5.25 17.28 -4.22
CA VAL A 323 -6.23 17.10 -5.30
C VAL A 323 -7.09 18.33 -5.46
N ASP A 324 -7.23 18.82 -6.69
CA ASP A 324 -8.13 19.94 -7.00
C ASP A 324 -9.57 19.58 -6.60
N LYS A 325 -10.20 20.46 -5.85
CA LYS A 325 -11.56 20.29 -5.32
C LYS A 325 -12.61 20.05 -6.41
N LYS A 326 -12.36 20.47 -7.66
CA LYS A 326 -13.26 20.19 -8.78
C LYS A 326 -13.51 18.68 -8.96
N TYR A 327 -12.53 17.83 -8.63
CA TYR A 327 -12.65 16.35 -8.65
C TYR A 327 -13.32 15.79 -7.39
N LEU A 328 -13.51 16.63 -6.37
CA LEU A 328 -14.11 16.29 -5.08
C LEU A 328 -15.47 16.99 -4.87
N GLY A 329 -16.16 17.37 -5.95
CA GLY A 329 -17.45 18.07 -5.87
C GLY A 329 -17.38 19.41 -5.13
N GLY A 330 -16.25 20.13 -5.21
CA GLY A 330 -16.02 21.39 -4.49
C GLY A 330 -15.72 21.25 -2.99
N LYS A 331 -15.69 19.99 -2.49
CA LYS A 331 -15.50 19.67 -1.07
C LYS A 331 -14.03 19.38 -0.74
N SER A 332 -13.73 19.27 0.55
CA SER A 332 -12.43 18.81 1.06
C SER A 332 -12.56 17.35 1.52
N LEU A 333 -11.60 16.51 1.14
CA LEU A 333 -11.56 15.10 1.53
C LEU A 333 -10.40 14.84 2.48
N VAL A 334 -10.72 14.29 3.65
CA VAL A 334 -9.77 13.97 4.71
C VAL A 334 -9.84 12.49 5.03
N TYR A 335 -8.68 11.84 5.20
CA TYR A 335 -8.59 10.48 5.70
C TYR A 335 -7.93 10.44 7.08
N LEU A 336 -8.51 9.63 7.96
CA LEU A 336 -8.02 9.35 9.31
C LEU A 336 -7.69 7.85 9.42
N PRO A 337 -6.47 7.42 9.04
CA PRO A 337 -6.09 6.01 9.09
C PRO A 337 -5.64 5.58 10.48
N LYS A 338 -5.96 4.33 10.85
CA LYS A 338 -5.41 3.59 11.98
C LYS A 338 -4.91 2.24 11.51
N TYR A 339 -3.63 1.95 11.75
CA TYR A 339 -3.05 0.64 11.46
C TYR A 339 -3.11 -0.25 12.69
N VAL A 340 -3.62 -1.46 12.52
CA VAL A 340 -3.80 -2.45 13.58
C VAL A 340 -3.44 -3.84 13.04
N THR A 341 -3.21 -4.82 13.90
CA THR A 341 -3.01 -6.21 13.46
C THR A 341 -4.27 -6.75 12.78
N SER A 342 -4.13 -7.70 11.88
CA SER A 342 -5.26 -8.23 11.09
C SER A 342 -6.33 -8.94 11.94
N ASP A 343 -5.99 -9.29 13.18
CA ASP A 343 -6.85 -9.92 14.19
C ASP A 343 -7.39 -8.94 15.25
N ASP A 344 -7.09 -7.63 15.13
CA ASP A 344 -7.53 -6.62 16.08
C ASP A 344 -9.07 -6.59 16.19
N PRO A 345 -9.61 -6.58 17.44
CA PRO A 345 -11.06 -6.54 17.67
C PRO A 345 -11.79 -5.37 17.00
N LEU A 346 -11.10 -4.28 16.73
CA LEU A 346 -11.66 -3.10 16.06
C LEU A 346 -12.24 -3.43 14.67
N PHE A 347 -11.74 -4.48 14.00
CA PHE A 347 -12.30 -4.94 12.73
C PHE A 347 -13.74 -5.45 12.85
N ASN A 348 -14.12 -5.92 14.01
CA ASN A 348 -15.44 -6.49 14.30
C ASN A 348 -16.42 -5.48 14.91
N GLN A 349 -15.94 -4.27 15.25
CA GLN A 349 -16.81 -3.21 15.76
C GLN A 349 -17.68 -2.65 14.62
N PRO A 350 -18.93 -2.23 14.92
CA PRO A 350 -19.80 -1.55 13.96
C PRO A 350 -19.17 -0.28 13.40
N ASP A 351 -19.41 -0.01 12.12
CA ASP A 351 -18.80 1.14 11.43
C ASP A 351 -19.25 2.49 12.02
N ASP A 352 -20.47 2.58 12.53
CA ASP A 352 -20.98 3.78 13.17
C ASP A 352 -20.30 4.09 14.53
N GLU A 353 -19.97 3.07 15.32
CA GLU A 353 -19.19 3.25 16.55
C GLU A 353 -17.78 3.77 16.24
N ILE A 354 -17.09 3.17 15.27
CA ILE A 354 -15.78 3.60 14.84
C ILE A 354 -15.83 5.02 14.29
N ARG A 355 -16.83 5.31 13.43
CA ARG A 355 -17.04 6.64 12.85
C ARG A 355 -17.19 7.69 13.94
N ASN A 356 -18.10 7.47 14.89
CA ASN A 356 -18.37 8.42 15.97
C ASN A 356 -17.13 8.63 16.84
N TYR A 357 -16.45 7.55 17.25
CA TYR A 357 -15.22 7.63 18.03
C TYR A 357 -14.10 8.43 17.31
N PHE A 358 -13.92 8.23 16.01
CA PHE A 358 -12.92 8.97 15.24
C PHE A 358 -13.32 10.44 15.05
N LEU A 359 -14.61 10.72 14.76
CA LEU A 359 -15.10 12.09 14.61
C LEU A 359 -14.99 12.89 15.89
N ASP A 360 -15.33 12.31 17.04
CA ASP A 360 -15.21 12.99 18.33
C ASP A 360 -13.77 13.40 18.63
N ASN A 361 -12.81 12.53 18.31
CA ASN A 361 -11.39 12.83 18.47
C ASN A 361 -10.88 13.82 17.39
N PHE A 362 -11.42 13.76 16.18
CA PHE A 362 -11.10 14.70 15.12
C PHE A 362 -11.58 16.12 15.47
N LYS A 363 -12.77 16.28 16.02
CA LYS A 363 -13.29 17.55 16.55
C LYS A 363 -12.45 18.09 17.72
N LYS A 364 -11.93 17.22 18.61
CA LYS A 364 -10.99 17.65 19.68
C LYS A 364 -9.68 18.19 19.10
N MET A 365 -9.21 17.65 17.97
CA MET A 365 -8.01 18.11 17.28
C MET A 365 -8.25 19.45 16.55
N TYR A 366 -9.47 19.64 16.02
CA TYR A 366 -9.90 20.82 15.29
C TYR A 366 -11.20 21.39 15.88
N PRO A 367 -11.13 22.19 16.99
CA PRO A 367 -12.32 22.64 17.74
C PRO A 367 -13.34 23.47 16.93
N TRP A 368 -12.95 24.00 15.77
CA TRP A 368 -13.87 24.72 14.89
C TRP A 368 -14.75 23.78 14.03
N LEU A 369 -14.42 22.48 14.00
CA LEU A 369 -15.13 21.49 13.23
C LEU A 369 -16.41 21.07 13.96
N THR A 370 -17.55 21.33 13.36
CA THR A 370 -18.88 20.95 13.83
C THR A 370 -19.51 19.90 12.90
N ASP A 371 -20.65 19.36 13.28
CA ASP A 371 -21.38 18.41 12.43
C ASP A 371 -21.84 19.05 11.12
N ASP A 372 -22.17 20.33 11.13
CA ASP A 372 -22.60 21.09 9.93
C ASP A 372 -21.50 21.14 8.87
N ASN A 373 -20.23 21.09 9.26
CA ASN A 373 -19.12 21.07 8.31
C ASN A 373 -18.93 19.69 7.65
N ILE A 374 -19.49 18.62 8.21
CA ILE A 374 -19.29 17.24 7.75
C ILE A 374 -20.39 16.89 6.76
N LYS A 375 -20.01 16.63 5.50
CA LYS A 375 -20.96 16.26 4.42
C LYS A 375 -21.05 14.75 4.22
N PHE A 376 -20.03 14.01 4.63
CA PHE A 376 -19.95 12.57 4.62
C PHE A 376 -18.91 12.09 5.62
N ALA A 377 -19.16 10.95 6.24
CA ALA A 377 -18.16 10.23 7.04
C ALA A 377 -18.40 8.73 6.92
N GLY A 378 -17.45 8.02 6.34
CA GLY A 378 -17.54 6.57 6.09
C GLY A 378 -16.28 5.83 6.50
N VAL A 379 -16.45 4.62 7.05
CA VAL A 379 -15.38 3.75 7.51
C VAL A 379 -15.03 2.73 6.43
N ALA A 380 -13.75 2.67 6.06
CA ALA A 380 -13.19 1.63 5.21
C ALA A 380 -12.26 0.73 6.02
N LYS A 381 -12.37 -0.58 5.81
CA LYS A 381 -11.58 -1.60 6.52
C LYS A 381 -10.85 -2.50 5.51
N ALA A 382 -9.57 -2.77 5.77
CA ALA A 382 -8.80 -3.77 5.02
C ALA A 382 -7.85 -4.52 5.98
N LYS A 383 -7.98 -5.85 6.07
CA LYS A 383 -7.23 -6.67 7.05
C LYS A 383 -5.79 -6.95 6.65
N HIS A 384 -5.48 -7.03 5.35
CA HIS A 384 -4.18 -7.45 4.85
C HIS A 384 -3.59 -6.35 3.97
N VAL A 385 -2.92 -5.38 4.60
CA VAL A 385 -2.38 -4.19 3.91
C VAL A 385 -0.86 -4.22 3.93
N ILE A 386 -0.22 -4.05 5.09
CA ILE A 386 1.23 -3.96 5.21
C ILE A 386 1.76 -5.23 5.86
N THR A 387 2.74 -5.89 5.25
CA THR A 387 3.45 -6.98 5.91
C THR A 387 4.42 -6.44 6.95
N VAL A 388 4.45 -7.07 8.12
CA VAL A 388 5.42 -6.74 9.17
C VAL A 388 6.79 -7.29 8.76
N ALA A 389 7.69 -6.39 8.37
CA ALA A 389 9.08 -6.73 7.99
C ALA A 389 9.88 -7.15 9.24
N LYS A 390 9.67 -8.39 9.72
CA LYS A 390 10.37 -8.98 10.87
C LYS A 390 11.88 -9.08 10.63
N LEU A 391 12.64 -9.40 11.67
CA LEU A 391 14.04 -9.76 11.50
C LEU A 391 14.17 -11.00 10.62
N ASN A 392 15.14 -11.00 9.71
CA ASN A 392 15.40 -12.07 8.74
C ASN A 392 14.18 -12.41 7.87
N TYR A 393 13.38 -11.40 7.53
CA TYR A 393 12.10 -11.58 6.82
C TYR A 393 12.27 -12.33 5.50
N SER A 394 13.35 -12.07 4.75
CA SER A 394 13.62 -12.75 3.48
C SER A 394 13.87 -14.26 3.60
N GLU A 395 14.30 -14.73 4.78
CA GLU A 395 14.56 -16.17 5.04
C GLU A 395 13.26 -16.94 5.37
N ILE A 396 12.28 -16.25 5.94
CA ILE A 396 11.00 -16.86 6.37
C ILE A 396 9.90 -16.82 5.32
N LEU A 397 10.08 -16.04 4.25
CA LEU A 397 9.10 -15.94 3.18
C LEU A 397 8.92 -17.26 2.42
N PRO A 398 7.69 -17.58 2.00
CA PRO A 398 7.46 -18.65 1.04
C PRO A 398 8.14 -18.36 -0.30
N GLY A 399 8.51 -19.41 -1.02
CA GLY A 399 8.92 -19.31 -2.41
C GLY A 399 7.77 -18.85 -3.32
N ILE A 400 8.12 -18.41 -4.53
CA ILE A 400 7.10 -18.04 -5.53
C ILE A 400 6.52 -19.27 -6.18
N LYS A 401 7.38 -20.18 -6.67
CA LYS A 401 6.99 -21.51 -7.13
C LYS A 401 6.60 -22.36 -5.94
N THR A 402 5.53 -23.08 -6.09
CA THR A 402 5.00 -23.92 -5.05
C THR A 402 5.26 -25.41 -5.32
N SER A 403 5.00 -26.27 -4.33
CA SER A 403 5.01 -27.72 -4.50
C SER A 403 3.89 -28.23 -5.42
N MET A 404 2.87 -27.42 -5.70
CA MET A 404 1.83 -27.72 -6.67
C MET A 404 2.30 -27.39 -8.08
N PRO A 405 2.42 -28.36 -9.01
CA PRO A 405 2.85 -28.10 -10.37
C PRO A 405 2.00 -27.02 -11.05
N GLY A 406 2.65 -26.04 -11.71
CA GLY A 406 1.99 -24.94 -12.41
C GLY A 406 1.31 -23.91 -11.51
N VAL A 407 1.42 -24.01 -10.18
CA VAL A 407 0.87 -22.98 -9.25
C VAL A 407 1.97 -22.11 -8.68
N ASN A 408 1.81 -20.82 -8.85
CA ASN A 408 2.73 -19.78 -8.35
C ASN A 408 2.00 -18.84 -7.40
N ILE A 409 2.67 -18.35 -6.36
CA ILE A 409 2.11 -17.37 -5.43
C ILE A 409 2.98 -16.11 -5.46
N ILE A 410 2.43 -15.00 -5.94
CA ILE A 410 3.09 -13.69 -5.95
C ILE A 410 2.15 -12.70 -5.29
N ASN A 411 2.53 -12.15 -4.15
CA ASN A 411 1.71 -11.16 -3.44
C ASN A 411 2.58 -10.11 -2.73
N THR A 412 1.95 -9.18 -2.04
CA THR A 412 2.62 -8.06 -1.37
C THR A 412 3.60 -8.48 -0.26
N SER A 413 3.54 -9.73 0.23
CA SER A 413 4.54 -10.22 1.17
C SER A 413 5.95 -10.31 0.56
N HIS A 414 6.04 -10.38 -0.77
CA HIS A 414 7.31 -10.42 -1.48
C HIS A 414 7.99 -9.03 -1.62
N ILE A 415 7.37 -7.96 -1.09
CA ILE A 415 8.02 -6.65 -0.93
C ILE A 415 8.98 -6.74 0.27
N LYS A 416 10.26 -7.08 0.02
CA LYS A 416 11.27 -7.31 1.07
C LYS A 416 12.01 -6.03 1.45
N ASP A 417 12.28 -5.19 0.48
CA ASP A 417 13.15 -4.01 0.51
C ASP A 417 12.39 -2.71 0.22
N GLY A 418 11.10 -2.71 0.46
CA GLY A 418 10.18 -1.61 0.19
C GLY A 418 9.12 -1.44 1.27
N THR A 419 8.24 -0.48 1.05
CA THR A 419 6.98 -0.32 1.80
C THR A 419 5.83 -0.48 0.82
N LEU A 420 4.70 -1.03 1.26
CA LEU A 420 3.55 -1.22 0.38
C LEU A 420 3.11 0.09 -0.26
N ASN A 421 3.12 0.12 -1.56
CA ASN A 421 2.57 1.14 -2.45
C ASN A 421 2.42 0.53 -3.85
N VAL A 422 1.77 1.24 -4.77
CA VAL A 422 1.53 0.74 -6.13
C VAL A 422 2.83 0.47 -6.88
N ASN A 423 3.85 1.35 -6.75
CA ASN A 423 5.14 1.18 -7.43
C ASN A 423 5.85 -0.12 -7.03
N GLU A 424 5.88 -0.43 -5.73
CA GLU A 424 6.48 -1.66 -5.23
C GLU A 424 5.65 -2.90 -5.61
N THR A 425 4.33 -2.76 -5.66
CA THR A 425 3.43 -3.83 -6.12
C THR A 425 3.69 -4.18 -7.58
N VAL A 426 3.82 -3.17 -8.46
CA VAL A 426 4.18 -3.36 -9.86
C VAL A 426 5.59 -3.94 -10.01
N ARG A 427 6.58 -3.40 -9.26
CA ARG A 427 7.95 -3.91 -9.27
C ARG A 427 8.01 -5.40 -8.93
N VAL A 428 7.32 -5.82 -7.87
CA VAL A 428 7.28 -7.24 -7.47
C VAL A 428 6.59 -8.07 -8.54
N ALA A 429 5.47 -7.63 -9.09
CA ALA A 429 4.79 -8.34 -10.17
C ALA A 429 5.74 -8.60 -11.36
N GLU A 430 6.40 -7.57 -11.86
CA GLU A 430 7.32 -7.66 -13.00
C GLU A 430 8.53 -8.53 -12.70
N THR A 431 9.26 -8.26 -11.61
CA THR A 431 10.49 -9.01 -11.28
C THR A 431 10.23 -10.48 -10.96
N LYS A 432 9.08 -10.79 -10.33
CA LYS A 432 8.74 -12.17 -10.00
C LYS A 432 8.18 -12.94 -11.21
N LEU A 433 7.52 -12.27 -12.13
CA LEU A 433 7.15 -12.87 -13.40
C LEU A 433 8.40 -13.24 -14.23
N GLU A 434 9.40 -12.35 -14.31
CA GLU A 434 10.67 -12.64 -14.96
C GLU A 434 11.35 -13.89 -14.35
N GLU A 435 11.34 -14.04 -13.01
CA GLU A 435 11.88 -15.23 -12.33
C GLU A 435 11.12 -16.53 -12.69
N ILE A 436 9.81 -16.46 -12.93
CA ILE A 436 9.00 -17.63 -13.33
C ILE A 436 9.31 -18.01 -14.80
N LEU A 437 9.40 -17.02 -15.69
CA LEU A 437 9.55 -17.24 -17.13
C LEU A 437 10.98 -17.60 -17.55
N ALA A 438 11.99 -17.23 -16.74
CA ALA A 438 13.41 -17.56 -17.01
C ALA A 438 13.77 -19.03 -16.76
N GLN A 439 12.84 -19.83 -16.27
CA GLN A 439 13.03 -21.26 -15.92
C GLN A 439 12.28 -22.17 -16.88
#